data_6366ced0c5e68358c477adc5b46b14bc
#
_entry.id   6366ced0c5e68358c477adc5b46b14bc
#
_cell.length_a   1.000
_cell.length_b   1.000
_cell.length_c   1.000
_cell.angle_alpha   90.00
_cell.angle_beta   90.00
_cell.angle_gamma   90.00
#
_symmetry.space_group_name_H-M   'P 1'
#
loop_
_entity.id
_entity.type
_entity.pdbx_description
1 polymer ?
#
loop_
_entity_poly.entity_id
_entity_poly.type
_entity_poly.pdbx_seq_one_letter_code
_entity_poly.pdbx_strand_id
1 'polypeptide(L)'
;MEHSLKKILIVTGETSGDHHGARVIKELRKLHPSISVCGIGGDELKKTGTELLYHSRHLSVIGIVEVVASASHIFKAFQSVKKQLKTAPPDLLILIDYPDFNLRIASIAHKKKVPVLYYISPQIWAWRKGRAKKIARIVDNMAVIFPFETKFYEEVGLPVRFVGHPLMDREVKEQNTSKEIIALNQSS
;
A
#
# COMPACT_ATOMS: atom_id res chain seq x y z
N MET A 1 -5.88 24.30 -12.37
CA MET A 1 -5.63 23.15 -13.29
C MET A 1 -5.71 21.90 -12.46
N GLU A 2 -6.74 21.09 -12.62
CA GLU A 2 -6.85 19.78 -11.99
C GLU A 2 -5.75 18.90 -12.59
N HIS A 3 -4.74 18.55 -11.79
CA HIS A 3 -3.74 17.56 -12.19
C HIS A 3 -4.45 16.20 -12.28
N SER A 4 -4.84 15.82 -13.49
CA SER A 4 -5.36 14.47 -13.72
C SER A 4 -4.30 13.43 -13.36
N LEU A 5 -4.56 12.65 -12.34
CA LEU A 5 -3.71 11.52 -11.92
C LEU A 5 -3.59 10.54 -13.09
N LYS A 6 -2.39 10.34 -13.61
CA LYS A 6 -2.15 9.51 -14.80
C LYS A 6 -1.35 8.25 -14.49
N LYS A 7 -0.37 8.35 -13.61
CA LYS A 7 0.57 7.27 -13.33
C LYS A 7 0.73 7.03 -11.83
N ILE A 8 0.48 5.81 -11.39
CA ILE A 8 0.64 5.38 -10.00
C ILE A 8 1.73 4.31 -9.92
N LEU A 9 2.60 4.45 -8.91
CA LEU A 9 3.50 3.40 -8.48
C LEU A 9 2.99 2.86 -7.14
N ILE A 10 2.73 1.56 -7.05
CA ILE A 10 2.27 0.91 -5.81
C ILE A 10 3.28 -0.12 -5.33
N VAL A 11 3.51 -0.20 -4.01
CA VAL A 11 4.42 -1.16 -3.41
C VAL A 11 3.77 -1.86 -2.24
N THR A 12 3.66 -3.18 -2.36
CA THR A 12 3.20 -4.10 -1.31
C THR A 12 4.22 -5.21 -1.14
N GLY A 13 4.59 -5.55 0.08
CA GLY A 13 5.62 -6.57 0.34
C GLY A 13 5.07 -7.95 0.69
N GLU A 14 3.80 -8.04 1.09
CA GLU A 14 3.18 -9.24 1.64
C GLU A 14 1.82 -9.53 0.98
N THR A 15 1.31 -10.75 1.17
CA THR A 15 0.03 -11.20 0.60
C THR A 15 -1.14 -10.33 1.08
N SER A 16 -1.17 -9.94 2.36
CA SER A 16 -2.19 -9.04 2.90
C SER A 16 -2.17 -7.68 2.20
N GLY A 17 -0.98 -7.11 2.05
CA GLY A 17 -0.76 -5.85 1.33
C GLY A 17 -1.18 -5.93 -0.13
N ASP A 18 -0.95 -7.06 -0.82
CA ASP A 18 -1.39 -7.30 -2.19
C ASP A 18 -2.93 -7.23 -2.32
N HIS A 19 -3.65 -7.91 -1.42
CA HIS A 19 -5.11 -7.83 -1.37
C HIS A 19 -5.62 -6.41 -1.14
N HIS A 20 -5.01 -5.67 -0.19
CA HIS A 20 -5.39 -4.30 0.10
C HIS A 20 -5.07 -3.37 -1.07
N GLY A 21 -3.90 -3.51 -1.68
CA GLY A 21 -3.49 -2.78 -2.87
C GLY A 21 -4.43 -2.98 -4.04
N ALA A 22 -4.81 -4.24 -4.30
CA ALA A 22 -5.75 -4.57 -5.37
C ALA A 22 -7.12 -3.89 -5.19
N ARG A 23 -7.63 -3.82 -3.94
CA ARG A 23 -8.88 -3.10 -3.65
C ARG A 23 -8.73 -1.61 -3.91
N VAL A 24 -7.65 -0.98 -3.43
CA VAL A 24 -7.37 0.43 -3.67
C VAL A 24 -7.33 0.73 -5.16
N ILE A 25 -6.61 -0.07 -5.95
CA ILE A 25 -6.50 0.16 -7.39
C ILE A 25 -7.83 -0.07 -8.12
N LYS A 26 -8.63 -1.06 -7.71
CA LYS A 26 -9.98 -1.26 -8.26
C LYS A 26 -10.88 -0.04 -8.07
N GLU A 27 -10.89 0.54 -6.86
CA GLU A 27 -11.68 1.74 -6.58
C GLU A 27 -11.14 2.97 -7.30
N LEU A 28 -9.82 3.15 -7.35
CA LEU A 28 -9.21 4.25 -8.10
C LEU A 28 -9.52 4.19 -9.59
N ARG A 29 -9.58 3.01 -10.20
CA ARG A 29 -9.95 2.84 -11.61
C ARG A 29 -11.41 3.15 -11.90
N LYS A 30 -12.31 3.01 -10.92
CA LYS A 30 -13.70 3.47 -11.07
C LYS A 30 -13.78 5.00 -11.17
N LEU A 31 -12.95 5.71 -10.41
CA LEU A 31 -12.89 7.16 -10.39
C LEU A 31 -12.05 7.72 -11.55
N HIS A 32 -11.00 7.03 -11.94
CA HIS A 32 -10.03 7.42 -12.95
C HIS A 32 -9.71 6.23 -13.87
N PRO A 33 -10.57 5.89 -14.85
CA PRO A 33 -10.42 4.68 -15.67
C PRO A 33 -9.11 4.62 -16.49
N SER A 34 -8.53 5.77 -16.81
CA SER A 34 -7.32 5.89 -17.64
C SER A 34 -6.00 5.82 -16.87
N ILE A 35 -6.01 5.57 -15.55
CA ILE A 35 -4.78 5.49 -14.78
C ILE A 35 -3.89 4.32 -15.21
N SER A 36 -2.61 4.59 -15.39
CA SER A 36 -1.56 3.59 -15.52
C SER A 36 -1.01 3.24 -14.15
N VAL A 37 -0.93 1.96 -13.82
CA VAL A 37 -0.44 1.49 -12.52
C VAL A 37 0.67 0.47 -12.73
N CYS A 38 1.81 0.69 -12.07
CA CYS A 38 2.89 -0.28 -12.01
C CYS A 38 3.38 -0.44 -10.56
N GLY A 39 4.12 -1.51 -10.26
CA GLY A 39 4.66 -1.64 -8.92
C GLY A 39 5.11 -3.02 -8.49
N ILE A 40 5.24 -3.17 -7.17
CA ILE A 40 5.50 -4.45 -6.51
C ILE A 40 4.20 -4.94 -5.90
N GLY A 41 3.86 -6.18 -6.19
CA GLY A 41 2.68 -6.85 -5.64
C GLY A 41 2.59 -8.30 -6.06
N GLY A 42 1.48 -8.93 -5.75
CA GLY A 42 1.21 -10.31 -6.10
C GLY A 42 0.14 -10.47 -7.19
N ASP A 43 -0.47 -11.63 -7.18
CA ASP A 43 -1.45 -12.00 -8.19
C ASP A 43 -2.74 -11.15 -8.13
N GLU A 44 -3.13 -10.66 -6.94
CA GLU A 44 -4.32 -9.83 -6.80
C GLU A 44 -4.14 -8.45 -7.45
N LEU A 45 -3.00 -7.79 -7.24
CA LEU A 45 -2.67 -6.55 -7.95
C LEU A 45 -2.55 -6.79 -9.46
N LYS A 46 -1.93 -7.90 -9.88
CA LYS A 46 -1.83 -8.26 -11.30
C LYS A 46 -3.20 -8.38 -11.96
N LYS A 47 -4.19 -8.99 -11.29
CA LYS A 47 -5.58 -9.10 -11.76
C LYS A 47 -6.28 -7.74 -11.98
N THR A 48 -5.80 -6.67 -11.37
CA THR A 48 -6.33 -5.31 -11.61
C THR A 48 -5.78 -4.64 -12.86
N GLY A 49 -4.92 -5.31 -13.64
CA GLY A 49 -4.21 -4.72 -14.76
C GLY A 49 -2.98 -3.89 -14.34
N THR A 50 -2.47 -4.09 -13.12
CA THR A 50 -1.22 -3.47 -12.66
C THR A 50 -0.02 -4.17 -13.31
N GLU A 51 0.89 -3.40 -13.89
CA GLU A 51 2.18 -3.89 -14.39
C GLU A 51 3.11 -4.19 -13.21
N LEU A 52 3.44 -5.47 -12.99
CA LEU A 52 4.35 -5.85 -11.92
C LEU A 52 5.81 -5.65 -12.34
N LEU A 53 6.49 -4.70 -11.70
CA LEU A 53 7.94 -4.52 -11.78
C LEU A 53 8.68 -5.64 -11.05
N TYR A 54 8.05 -6.18 -10.00
CA TYR A 54 8.55 -7.30 -9.22
C TYR A 54 7.40 -8.01 -8.50
N HIS A 55 7.46 -9.34 -8.41
CA HIS A 55 6.41 -10.11 -7.74
C HIS A 55 6.72 -10.31 -6.26
N SER A 56 5.77 -9.95 -5.36
CA SER A 56 5.96 -9.94 -3.91
C SER A 56 6.23 -11.31 -3.29
N ARG A 57 5.81 -12.43 -3.94
CA ARG A 57 6.12 -13.79 -3.46
C ARG A 57 7.60 -14.06 -3.22
N HIS A 58 8.49 -13.35 -3.94
CA HIS A 58 9.93 -13.47 -3.76
C HIS A 58 10.50 -12.61 -2.62
N LEU A 59 9.65 -11.81 -1.96
CA LEU A 59 9.99 -10.97 -0.81
C LEU A 59 9.61 -11.62 0.52
N SER A 60 8.67 -12.57 0.50
CA SER A 60 8.24 -13.33 1.67
C SER A 60 9.26 -14.41 1.99
N VAL A 61 9.95 -14.29 3.11
CA VAL A 61 10.97 -15.24 3.57
C VAL A 61 10.34 -16.24 4.53
N ILE A 62 10.46 -17.53 4.22
CA ILE A 62 10.09 -18.62 5.12
C ILE A 62 11.32 -19.51 5.29
N GLY A 63 12.08 -19.30 6.40
CA GLY A 63 13.19 -20.17 6.81
C GLY A 63 14.60 -19.55 6.80
N ILE A 64 15.50 -20.13 7.59
CA ILE A 64 16.85 -19.58 7.88
C ILE A 64 17.79 -19.69 6.67
N VAL A 65 17.62 -20.71 5.84
CA VAL A 65 18.47 -20.94 4.64
C VAL A 65 18.12 -19.95 3.51
N GLU A 66 16.90 -19.42 3.50
CA GLU A 66 16.38 -18.50 2.48
C GLU A 66 16.78 -17.04 2.71
N VAL A 67 17.38 -16.69 3.84
CA VAL A 67 17.75 -15.31 4.19
C VAL A 67 18.73 -14.70 3.18
N VAL A 68 19.74 -15.46 2.71
CA VAL A 68 20.74 -14.96 1.74
C VAL A 68 20.12 -14.81 0.34
N ALA A 69 19.31 -15.78 -0.09
CA ALA A 69 18.58 -15.71 -1.36
C ALA A 69 17.58 -14.54 -1.34
N SER A 70 16.88 -14.36 -0.23
CA SER A 70 15.95 -13.26 0.00
C SER A 70 16.59 -11.88 -0.10
N ALA A 71 17.81 -11.68 0.40
CA ALA A 71 18.52 -10.42 0.29
C ALA A 71 18.71 -9.99 -1.18
N SER A 72 19.01 -10.94 -2.08
CA SER A 72 19.14 -10.67 -3.51
C SER A 72 17.80 -10.26 -4.15
N HIS A 73 16.69 -10.89 -3.74
CA HIS A 73 15.35 -10.57 -4.21
C HIS A 73 14.90 -9.20 -3.72
N ILE A 74 15.11 -8.88 -2.44
CA ILE A 74 14.83 -7.56 -1.86
C ILE A 74 15.63 -6.49 -2.60
N PHE A 75 16.91 -6.74 -2.87
CA PHE A 75 17.75 -5.81 -3.64
C PHE A 75 17.23 -5.60 -5.06
N LYS A 76 16.89 -6.66 -5.79
CA LYS A 76 16.32 -6.57 -7.15
C LYS A 76 15.00 -5.79 -7.16
N ALA A 77 14.09 -6.10 -6.23
CA ALA A 77 12.84 -5.38 -6.07
C ALA A 77 13.08 -3.89 -5.78
N PHE A 78 14.02 -3.57 -4.89
CA PHE A 78 14.40 -2.20 -4.58
C PHE A 78 14.94 -1.46 -5.80
N GLN A 79 15.82 -2.09 -6.57
CA GLN A 79 16.38 -1.50 -7.79
C GLN A 79 15.32 -1.29 -8.87
N SER A 80 14.34 -2.19 -9.03
CA SER A 80 13.25 -2.02 -9.99
C SER A 80 12.43 -0.75 -9.69
N VAL A 81 12.03 -0.54 -8.43
CA VAL A 81 11.31 0.66 -7.99
C VAL A 81 12.19 1.92 -8.13
N LYS A 82 13.46 1.84 -7.72
CA LYS A 82 14.40 2.97 -7.86
C LYS A 82 14.61 3.38 -9.31
N LYS A 83 14.72 2.40 -10.22
CA LYS A 83 14.79 2.64 -11.66
C LYS A 83 13.51 3.34 -12.14
N GLN A 84 12.34 2.83 -11.79
CA GLN A 84 11.05 3.42 -12.15
C GLN A 84 10.95 4.88 -11.69
N LEU A 85 11.25 5.16 -10.43
CA LEU A 85 11.28 6.52 -9.87
C LEU A 85 12.29 7.44 -10.60
N LYS A 86 13.35 6.89 -11.22
CA LYS A 86 14.36 7.67 -11.97
C LYS A 86 13.95 7.92 -13.41
N THR A 87 13.47 6.89 -14.12
CA THR A 87 13.27 6.94 -15.57
C THR A 87 11.87 7.36 -15.98
N ALA A 88 10.86 7.06 -15.15
CA ALA A 88 9.47 7.39 -15.43
C ALA A 88 8.72 7.66 -14.10
N PRO A 89 9.01 8.80 -13.44
CA PRO A 89 8.43 9.12 -12.13
C PRO A 89 6.89 9.11 -12.20
N PRO A 90 6.24 8.53 -11.18
CA PRO A 90 4.78 8.54 -11.07
C PRO A 90 4.26 9.88 -10.54
N ASP A 91 2.96 10.13 -10.73
CA ASP A 91 2.26 11.27 -10.11
C ASP A 91 1.96 11.00 -8.62
N LEU A 92 1.89 9.71 -8.23
CA LEU A 92 1.67 9.27 -6.85
C LEU A 92 2.37 7.94 -6.60
N LEU A 93 3.06 7.86 -5.46
CA LEU A 93 3.56 6.60 -4.89
C LEU A 93 2.63 6.17 -3.75
N ILE A 94 2.07 4.95 -3.84
CA ILE A 94 1.29 4.32 -2.78
C ILE A 94 2.12 3.22 -2.14
N LEU A 95 2.36 3.32 -0.85
CA LEU A 95 3.08 2.34 -0.04
C LEU A 95 2.10 1.67 0.92
N ILE A 96 2.10 0.34 0.97
CA ILE A 96 1.20 -0.42 1.83
C ILE A 96 2.01 -1.30 2.76
N ASP A 97 1.87 -1.06 4.09
CA ASP A 97 2.59 -1.83 5.12
C ASP A 97 4.10 -1.98 4.84
N TYR A 98 4.74 -3.11 5.18
CA TYR A 98 6.13 -3.48 4.86
C TYR A 98 7.16 -2.37 5.16
N PRO A 99 7.28 -1.92 6.42
CA PRO A 99 7.83 -0.61 6.76
C PRO A 99 9.30 -0.42 6.41
N ASP A 100 10.17 -1.40 6.65
CA ASP A 100 11.62 -1.20 6.45
C ASP A 100 12.01 -1.00 4.99
N PHE A 101 11.32 -1.67 4.09
CA PHE A 101 11.49 -1.49 2.65
C PHE A 101 10.81 -0.20 2.17
N ASN A 102 9.55 -0.03 2.53
CA ASN A 102 8.72 1.07 2.05
C ASN A 102 9.21 2.44 2.51
N LEU A 103 9.72 2.60 3.73
CA LEU A 103 10.29 3.87 4.20
C LEU A 103 11.59 4.25 3.46
N ARG A 104 12.38 3.26 3.02
CA ARG A 104 13.54 3.53 2.16
C ARG A 104 13.11 4.03 0.77
N ILE A 105 12.06 3.44 0.20
CA ILE A 105 11.47 3.88 -1.07
C ILE A 105 10.87 5.27 -0.93
N ALA A 106 10.10 5.54 0.15
CA ALA A 106 9.55 6.87 0.46
C ALA A 106 10.64 7.95 0.48
N SER A 107 11.78 7.66 1.12
CA SER A 107 12.92 8.60 1.15
C SER A 107 13.48 8.94 -0.25
N ILE A 108 13.46 7.97 -1.18
CA ILE A 108 13.90 8.22 -2.56
C ILE A 108 12.85 9.03 -3.31
N ALA A 109 11.57 8.69 -3.15
CA ALA A 109 10.46 9.39 -3.78
C ALA A 109 10.41 10.87 -3.33
N HIS A 110 10.52 11.11 -2.03
CA HIS A 110 10.57 12.45 -1.45
C HIS A 110 11.70 13.32 -2.05
N LYS A 111 12.93 12.77 -2.17
CA LYS A 111 14.05 13.47 -2.84
C LYS A 111 13.76 13.81 -4.31
N LYS A 112 12.88 13.08 -4.94
CA LYS A 112 12.44 13.28 -6.33
C LYS A 112 11.15 14.10 -6.45
N LYS A 113 10.63 14.59 -5.32
CA LYS A 113 9.38 15.35 -5.25
C LYS A 113 8.17 14.56 -5.78
N VAL A 114 8.20 13.23 -5.66
CA VAL A 114 7.05 12.37 -5.96
C VAL A 114 6.20 12.28 -4.69
N PRO A 115 4.91 12.66 -4.74
CA PRO A 115 4.00 12.56 -3.61
C PRO A 115 3.86 11.11 -3.10
N VAL A 116 3.86 10.94 -1.78
CA VAL A 116 3.81 9.64 -1.11
C VAL A 116 2.57 9.52 -0.24
N LEU A 117 1.70 8.57 -0.56
CA LEU A 117 0.64 8.09 0.32
C LEU A 117 1.08 6.79 0.98
N TYR A 118 1.06 6.76 2.31
CA TYR A 118 1.32 5.53 3.06
C TYR A 118 0.01 4.99 3.65
N TYR A 119 -0.38 3.79 3.25
CA TYR A 119 -1.57 3.10 3.73
C TYR A 119 -1.18 1.91 4.61
N ILE A 120 -1.86 1.74 5.73
CA ILE A 120 -1.53 0.78 6.80
C ILE A 120 -0.18 1.14 7.42
N SER A 121 -0.23 2.02 8.39
CA SER A 121 0.96 2.63 8.99
C SER A 121 1.88 1.61 9.65
N PRO A 122 3.20 1.89 9.68
CA PRO A 122 4.09 1.15 10.55
C PRO A 122 3.62 1.22 12.00
N GLN A 123 3.67 0.13 12.74
CA GLN A 123 3.29 0.09 14.18
C GLN A 123 4.31 0.85 15.06
N ILE A 124 4.45 2.16 14.82
CA ILE A 124 5.43 3.01 15.53
C ILE A 124 5.07 3.23 17.00
N TRP A 125 3.79 3.11 17.35
CA TRP A 125 3.30 3.23 18.71
C TRP A 125 3.90 2.17 19.66
N ALA A 126 4.25 0.99 19.13
CA ALA A 126 4.85 -0.08 19.90
C ALA A 126 6.33 0.17 20.27
N TRP A 127 7.06 1.02 19.52
CA TRP A 127 8.51 1.01 19.61
C TRP A 127 9.25 2.36 19.75
N ARG A 128 8.79 3.51 19.19
CA ARG A 128 9.55 4.80 19.34
C ARG A 128 8.81 6.04 18.80
N LYS A 129 8.56 7.04 19.65
CA LYS A 129 8.04 8.39 19.28
C LYS A 129 8.91 9.13 18.23
N GLY A 130 10.22 8.92 18.19
CA GLY A 130 11.13 9.57 17.22
C GLY A 130 10.95 9.09 15.78
N ARG A 131 10.31 7.93 15.54
CA ARG A 131 10.10 7.37 14.21
C ARG A 131 9.00 8.12 13.44
N ALA A 132 7.97 8.62 14.14
CA ALA A 132 6.90 9.43 13.54
C ALA A 132 7.44 10.69 12.86
N LYS A 133 8.35 11.43 13.53
CA LYS A 133 8.99 12.63 12.97
C LYS A 133 9.80 12.34 11.70
N LYS A 134 10.46 11.16 11.63
CA LYS A 134 11.20 10.76 10.42
C LYS A 134 10.25 10.42 9.28
N ILE A 135 9.13 9.73 9.57
CA ILE A 135 8.11 9.39 8.59
C ILE A 135 7.45 10.66 8.04
N ALA A 136 7.08 11.61 8.91
CA ALA A 136 6.49 12.89 8.53
C ALA A 136 7.34 13.74 7.58
N ARG A 137 8.66 13.48 7.50
CA ARG A 137 9.56 14.19 6.56
C ARG A 137 9.57 13.59 5.15
N ILE A 138 9.09 12.36 4.96
CA ILE A 138 9.23 11.61 3.71
C ILE A 138 7.92 11.05 3.18
N VAL A 139 6.82 11.24 3.91
CA VAL A 139 5.46 10.83 3.55
C VAL A 139 4.58 12.07 3.56
N ASP A 140 3.78 12.27 2.53
CA ASP A 140 2.91 13.44 2.40
C ASP A 140 1.52 13.23 3.01
N ASN A 141 1.01 11.99 2.94
CA ASN A 141 -0.27 11.61 3.52
C ASN A 141 -0.21 10.20 4.11
N MET A 142 -0.89 10.02 5.25
CA MET A 142 -0.99 8.74 5.95
C MET A 142 -2.46 8.30 6.03
N ALA A 143 -2.75 7.06 5.62
CA ALA A 143 -4.05 6.42 5.83
C ALA A 143 -3.89 5.30 6.86
N VAL A 144 -4.50 5.46 8.04
CA VAL A 144 -4.37 4.54 9.17
C VAL A 144 -5.62 3.70 9.34
N ILE A 145 -5.44 2.48 9.88
CA ILE A 145 -6.52 1.50 10.07
C ILE A 145 -7.02 1.43 11.51
N PHE A 146 -6.35 2.09 12.45
CA PHE A 146 -6.79 2.23 13.84
C PHE A 146 -6.98 3.70 14.20
N PRO A 147 -8.10 4.09 14.87
CA PRO A 147 -8.39 5.49 15.19
C PRO A 147 -7.32 6.15 16.05
N PHE A 148 -6.72 5.41 16.98
CA PHE A 148 -5.71 5.94 17.91
C PHE A 148 -4.41 6.34 17.21
N GLU A 149 -4.13 5.81 16.01
CA GLU A 149 -2.92 6.12 15.25
C GLU A 149 -2.91 7.56 14.73
N THR A 150 -4.09 8.16 14.49
CA THR A 150 -4.19 9.53 13.97
C THR A 150 -3.45 10.51 14.86
N LYS A 151 -3.65 10.43 16.17
CA LYS A 151 -3.02 11.33 17.14
C LYS A 151 -1.49 11.34 17.06
N PHE A 152 -0.86 10.18 16.82
CA PHE A 152 0.61 10.09 16.71
C PHE A 152 1.16 10.82 15.50
N TYR A 153 0.43 10.84 14.40
CA TYR A 153 0.87 11.50 13.17
C TYR A 153 0.47 12.97 13.15
N GLU A 154 -0.67 13.34 13.72
CA GLU A 154 -1.10 14.73 13.94
C GLU A 154 -0.10 15.50 14.82
N GLU A 155 0.40 14.89 15.91
CA GLU A 155 1.40 15.49 16.81
C GLU A 155 2.72 15.86 16.11
N VAL A 156 3.01 15.25 14.96
CA VAL A 156 4.22 15.55 14.16
C VAL A 156 3.91 16.31 12.88
N GLY A 157 2.66 16.76 12.68
CA GLY A 157 2.21 17.56 11.56
C GLY A 157 2.08 16.79 10.23
N LEU A 158 1.97 15.45 10.27
CA LEU A 158 1.72 14.65 9.08
C LEU A 158 0.21 14.58 8.82
N PRO A 159 -0.28 14.97 7.63
CA PRO A 159 -1.67 14.76 7.23
C PRO A 159 -2.04 13.28 7.35
N VAL A 160 -3.04 12.97 8.17
CA VAL A 160 -3.45 11.59 8.46
C VAL A 160 -4.96 11.46 8.44
N ARG A 161 -5.43 10.31 7.95
CA ARG A 161 -6.86 9.97 7.97
C ARG A 161 -7.05 8.53 8.46
N PHE A 162 -7.97 8.34 9.40
CA PHE A 162 -8.50 7.02 9.72
C PHE A 162 -9.45 6.57 8.61
N VAL A 163 -9.19 5.42 8.00
CA VAL A 163 -9.93 4.88 6.85
C VAL A 163 -10.70 3.59 7.17
N GLY A 164 -10.70 3.16 8.42
CA GLY A 164 -11.30 1.90 8.84
C GLY A 164 -10.37 0.70 8.66
N HIS A 165 -10.70 -0.39 9.36
CA HIS A 165 -9.92 -1.63 9.26
C HIS A 165 -10.41 -2.47 8.08
N PRO A 166 -9.54 -2.89 7.14
CA PRO A 166 -9.94 -3.58 5.90
C PRO A 166 -10.69 -4.90 6.10
N LEU A 167 -10.55 -5.55 7.26
CA LEU A 167 -11.27 -6.78 7.58
C LEU A 167 -12.76 -6.53 7.83
N MET A 168 -13.15 -5.34 8.31
CA MET A 168 -14.54 -5.00 8.55
C MET A 168 -15.37 -5.01 7.25
N ASP A 169 -14.76 -4.68 6.12
CA ASP A 169 -15.41 -4.73 4.81
C ASP A 169 -15.80 -6.17 4.38
N ARG A 170 -15.10 -7.18 4.90
CA ARG A 170 -15.42 -8.59 4.62
C ARG A 170 -16.65 -9.03 5.40
N GLU A 171 -16.72 -8.71 6.68
CA GLU A 171 -17.85 -9.09 7.55
C GLU A 171 -19.17 -8.50 7.04
N VAL A 172 -19.16 -7.25 6.59
CA VAL A 172 -20.36 -6.61 6.01
C VAL A 172 -20.84 -7.32 4.75
N LYS A 173 -19.93 -7.76 3.87
CA LYS A 173 -20.30 -8.50 2.66
C LYS A 173 -20.86 -9.89 2.98
N GLU A 174 -20.22 -10.63 3.89
CA GLU A 174 -20.68 -11.96 4.30
C GLU A 174 -22.07 -11.90 4.99
N GLN A 175 -22.31 -10.90 5.86
CA GLN A 175 -23.61 -10.69 6.48
C GLN A 175 -24.70 -10.32 5.47
N ASN A 176 -24.41 -9.48 4.47
CA ASN A 176 -25.34 -9.14 3.42
C ASN A 176 -25.67 -10.35 2.54
N THR A 177 -24.69 -11.13 2.15
CA THR A 177 -24.89 -12.35 1.37
C THR A 177 -25.72 -13.39 2.15
N SER A 178 -25.46 -13.55 3.45
CA SER A 178 -26.25 -14.43 4.31
C SER A 178 -27.69 -13.97 4.47
N LYS A 179 -27.95 -12.67 4.59
CA LYS A 179 -29.31 -12.12 4.63
C LYS A 179 -30.07 -12.30 3.32
N GLU A 180 -29.40 -12.13 2.18
CA GLU A 180 -29.99 -12.37 0.86
C GLU A 180 -30.35 -13.84 0.66
N ILE A 181 -29.50 -14.78 1.07
CA ILE A 181 -29.76 -16.21 1.00
C ILE A 181 -30.96 -16.60 1.91
N ILE A 182 -31.03 -16.05 3.12
CA ILE A 182 -32.15 -16.31 4.03
C ILE A 182 -33.46 -15.75 3.45
N ALA A 183 -33.43 -14.56 2.85
CA ALA A 183 -34.62 -13.94 2.24
C ALA A 183 -35.13 -14.76 1.03
N LEU A 184 -34.23 -15.32 0.20
CA LEU A 184 -34.59 -16.19 -0.92
C LEU A 184 -35.22 -17.51 -0.47
N ASN A 185 -34.72 -18.11 0.63
CA ASN A 185 -35.27 -19.35 1.18
C ASN A 185 -36.63 -19.19 1.91
N GLN A 186 -37.00 -17.96 2.28
CA GLN A 186 -38.32 -17.66 2.88
C GLN A 186 -39.41 -17.31 1.84
N SER A 187 -38.98 -17.15 0.57
CA SER A 187 -39.90 -16.79 -0.54
C SER A 187 -40.25 -17.99 -1.43
N SER A 188 -39.83 -19.19 -1.06
CA SER A 188 -40.15 -20.48 -1.70
C SER A 188 -41.05 -21.32 -0.83
#